data_60decaddcf0e6f9e371bf0adc562f49c
#
_entry.id   60decaddcf0e6f9e371bf0adc562f49c
#
_cell.length_a   1.000
_cell.length_b   1.000
_cell.length_c   1.000
_cell.angle_alpha   90.00
_cell.angle_beta   90.00
_cell.angle_gamma   90.00
#
_symmetry.space_group_name_H-M   'P 1'
#
loop_
_entity.id
_entity.type
_entity.pdbx_description
1 polymer ?
#
loop_
_entity_poly.entity_id
_entity_poly.type
_entity_poly.pdbx_seq_one_letter_code
_entity_poly.pdbx_strand_id
1 'polypeptide(L)'
;MKSHLDNKQWNEYNWEREIRRDEKRISRYFQELPLCMDLPGEEDIIMKKLMAQPDLVPTNADWSGFVFGESFFEDDEDFLIGGDWKQRKGADIFIQLEKIACEWNVIFASELRTANMKEGLSVICLMGKQLSRCADMLGIDTDDMRPLKISLAKRVLADINELVGALRNVRNKQPNLEQKINGFIGHLQNIREKTIDIIDELKNAK
;
A
#
# COMPACT_ATOMS: atom_id res chain seq x y z
N MET A 1 -20.85 9.38 -23.63
CA MET A 1 -20.41 8.22 -22.84
C MET A 1 -20.25 8.70 -21.42
N LYS A 2 -21.06 8.24 -20.45
CA LYS A 2 -20.87 8.58 -19.03
C LYS A 2 -19.68 7.73 -18.53
N SER A 3 -18.60 8.38 -18.13
CA SER A 3 -17.44 7.68 -17.57
C SER A 3 -17.87 6.97 -16.28
N HIS A 4 -17.52 5.70 -16.15
CA HIS A 4 -17.82 4.85 -14.98
C HIS A 4 -17.08 5.28 -13.68
N LEU A 5 -16.46 6.45 -13.66
CA LEU A 5 -15.78 7.04 -12.51
C LEU A 5 -16.67 7.95 -11.66
N ASP A 6 -17.99 7.78 -11.70
CA ASP A 6 -18.89 8.54 -10.82
C ASP A 6 -18.91 7.97 -9.39
N ASN A 7 -17.71 7.60 -8.89
CA ASN A 7 -17.44 7.20 -7.50
C ASN A 7 -17.45 8.41 -6.54
N LYS A 8 -17.78 9.60 -7.03
CA LYS A 8 -17.94 10.82 -6.21
C LYS A 8 -18.97 10.68 -5.09
N GLN A 9 -19.86 9.69 -5.19
CA GLN A 9 -20.89 9.40 -4.17
C GLN A 9 -20.48 8.30 -3.18
N TRP A 10 -19.29 7.68 -3.35
CA TRP A 10 -18.87 6.64 -2.42
C TRP A 10 -18.43 7.25 -1.09
N ASN A 11 -18.95 6.68 0.00
CA ASN A 11 -18.51 7.01 1.35
C ASN A 11 -17.28 6.15 1.75
N GLU A 12 -16.69 6.46 2.91
CA GLU A 12 -15.52 5.73 3.44
C GLU A 12 -15.75 4.21 3.52
N TYR A 13 -16.96 3.76 3.87
CA TYR A 13 -17.27 2.33 3.98
C TYR A 13 -17.22 1.62 2.63
N ASN A 14 -17.71 2.27 1.57
CA ASN A 14 -17.67 1.72 0.21
C ASN A 14 -16.21 1.59 -0.27
N TRP A 15 -15.40 2.63 -0.04
CA TRP A 15 -13.99 2.62 -0.37
C TRP A 15 -13.21 1.56 0.42
N GLU A 16 -13.43 1.48 1.72
CA GLU A 16 -12.78 0.48 2.58
C GLU A 16 -13.11 -0.95 2.13
N ARG A 17 -14.36 -1.22 1.74
CA ARG A 17 -14.76 -2.51 1.21
C ARG A 17 -14.06 -2.84 -0.10
N GLU A 18 -13.92 -1.87 -1.01
CA GLU A 18 -13.25 -2.09 -2.30
C GLU A 18 -11.74 -2.26 -2.12
N ILE A 19 -11.09 -1.46 -1.31
CA ILE A 19 -9.66 -1.63 -0.96
C ILE A 19 -9.39 -3.05 -0.42
N ARG A 20 -10.25 -3.54 0.49
CA ARG A 20 -10.12 -4.92 1.01
C ARG A 20 -10.33 -5.98 -0.07
N ARG A 21 -11.17 -5.70 -1.04
CA ARG A 21 -11.39 -6.61 -2.17
C ARG A 21 -10.17 -6.65 -3.08
N ASP A 22 -9.58 -5.49 -3.36
CA ASP A 22 -8.33 -5.40 -4.12
C ASP A 22 -7.17 -6.12 -3.43
N GLU A 23 -7.03 -5.97 -2.12
CA GLU A 23 -6.03 -6.73 -1.35
C GLU A 23 -6.20 -8.24 -1.50
N LYS A 24 -7.43 -8.73 -1.51
CA LYS A 24 -7.71 -10.15 -1.74
C LYS A 24 -7.38 -10.57 -3.17
N ARG A 25 -7.69 -9.72 -4.18
CA ARG A 25 -7.33 -9.97 -5.58
C ARG A 25 -5.83 -10.12 -5.74
N ILE A 26 -5.08 -9.14 -5.23
CA ILE A 26 -3.61 -9.14 -5.26
C ILE A 26 -3.06 -10.38 -4.56
N SER A 27 -3.54 -10.68 -3.36
CA SER A 27 -3.11 -11.87 -2.61
C SER A 27 -3.39 -13.16 -3.38
N ARG A 28 -4.55 -13.25 -4.04
CA ARG A 28 -4.90 -14.42 -4.84
C ARG A 28 -4.07 -14.51 -6.11
N TYR A 29 -3.80 -13.40 -6.77
CA TYR A 29 -2.90 -13.35 -7.92
C TYR A 29 -1.53 -13.95 -7.58
N PHE A 30 -0.91 -13.50 -6.48
CA PHE A 30 0.37 -14.03 -6.03
C PHE A 30 0.34 -15.50 -5.59
N GLN A 31 -0.82 -16.03 -5.17
CA GLN A 31 -0.96 -17.46 -4.91
C GLN A 31 -1.00 -18.30 -6.19
N GLU A 32 -1.59 -17.77 -7.26
CA GLU A 32 -1.68 -18.47 -8.55
C GLU A 32 -0.39 -18.31 -9.39
N LEU A 33 0.33 -17.22 -9.23
CA LEU A 33 1.51 -16.89 -10.03
C LEU A 33 2.56 -18.02 -10.07
N PRO A 34 2.98 -18.63 -8.93
CA PRO A 34 3.97 -19.71 -8.98
C PRO A 34 3.49 -20.97 -9.71
N LEU A 35 2.17 -21.14 -9.86
CA LEU A 35 1.57 -22.29 -10.54
C LEU A 35 1.45 -22.09 -12.05
N CYS A 36 1.52 -20.84 -12.50
CA CYS A 36 1.34 -20.46 -13.90
C CYS A 36 2.61 -19.83 -14.50
N MET A 37 3.67 -19.65 -13.70
CA MET A 37 4.91 -19.00 -14.12
C MET A 37 5.47 -19.66 -15.38
N ASP A 38 5.89 -18.84 -16.33
CA ASP A 38 6.44 -19.24 -17.62
C ASP A 38 5.46 -19.97 -18.57
N LEU A 39 4.17 -20.05 -18.25
CA LEU A 39 3.17 -20.59 -19.18
C LEU A 39 2.77 -19.54 -20.23
N PRO A 40 2.57 -19.93 -21.49
CA PRO A 40 2.01 -19.02 -22.49
C PRO A 40 0.64 -18.49 -22.03
N GLY A 41 0.48 -17.16 -21.99
CA GLY A 41 -0.76 -16.52 -21.52
C GLY A 41 -0.98 -16.63 -20.00
N GLU A 42 0.10 -16.69 -19.21
CA GLU A 42 0.09 -16.74 -17.74
C GLU A 42 -0.90 -15.75 -17.12
N GLU A 43 -0.83 -14.48 -17.52
CA GLU A 43 -1.70 -13.43 -17.02
C GLU A 43 -3.18 -13.71 -17.31
N ASP A 44 -3.52 -14.13 -18.54
CA ASP A 44 -4.89 -14.48 -18.91
C ASP A 44 -5.43 -15.67 -18.11
N ILE A 45 -4.57 -16.65 -17.82
CA ILE A 45 -4.94 -17.84 -17.03
C ILE A 45 -5.27 -17.41 -15.60
N ILE A 46 -4.40 -16.59 -14.99
CA ILE A 46 -4.59 -16.10 -13.62
C ILE A 46 -5.84 -15.22 -13.55
N MET A 47 -5.99 -14.29 -14.49
CA MET A 47 -7.16 -13.40 -14.53
C MET A 47 -8.47 -14.17 -14.69
N LYS A 48 -8.53 -15.18 -15.54
CA LYS A 48 -9.72 -16.06 -15.64
C LYS A 48 -10.05 -16.75 -14.32
N LYS A 49 -9.06 -17.22 -13.58
CA LYS A 49 -9.26 -17.82 -12.26
C LYS A 49 -9.77 -16.82 -11.21
N LEU A 50 -9.27 -15.59 -11.26
CA LEU A 50 -9.73 -14.52 -10.37
C LEU A 50 -11.18 -14.12 -10.69
N MET A 51 -11.49 -13.95 -11.98
CA MET A 51 -12.84 -13.60 -12.45
C MET A 51 -13.88 -14.68 -12.14
N ALA A 52 -13.46 -15.93 -12.00
CA ALA A 52 -14.36 -17.02 -11.61
C ALA A 52 -14.79 -16.96 -10.12
N GLN A 53 -14.21 -16.06 -9.33
CA GLN A 53 -14.54 -15.91 -7.91
C GLN A 53 -15.46 -14.68 -7.70
N PRO A 54 -16.77 -14.89 -7.41
CA PRO A 54 -17.75 -13.79 -7.36
C PRO A 54 -17.45 -12.73 -6.28
N ASP A 55 -16.77 -13.11 -5.21
CA ASP A 55 -16.39 -12.22 -4.10
C ASP A 55 -15.22 -11.28 -4.45
N LEU A 56 -14.46 -11.61 -5.50
CA LEU A 56 -13.36 -10.79 -6.00
C LEU A 56 -13.78 -9.87 -7.14
N VAL A 57 -14.90 -10.16 -7.79
CA VAL A 57 -15.42 -9.38 -8.91
C VAL A 57 -16.26 -8.22 -8.38
N PRO A 58 -16.07 -6.97 -8.82
CA PRO A 58 -16.96 -5.86 -8.49
C PRO A 58 -18.38 -6.15 -8.96
N THR A 59 -19.37 -5.96 -8.10
CA THR A 59 -20.77 -6.30 -8.37
C THR A 59 -21.44 -5.48 -9.47
N ASN A 60 -20.87 -4.35 -9.88
CA ASN A 60 -21.40 -3.42 -10.87
C ASN A 60 -20.37 -3.02 -11.93
N ALA A 61 -19.31 -3.80 -12.13
CA ALA A 61 -18.31 -3.49 -13.12
C ALA A 61 -18.78 -4.03 -14.47
N ASP A 62 -19.07 -3.13 -15.37
CA ASP A 62 -19.08 -3.44 -16.79
C ASP A 62 -17.62 -3.59 -17.22
N TRP A 63 -17.14 -4.84 -17.24
CA TRP A 63 -15.74 -5.20 -17.53
C TRP A 63 -15.31 -4.84 -18.97
N SER A 64 -16.25 -4.44 -19.82
CA SER A 64 -15.95 -3.97 -21.19
C SER A 64 -15.09 -2.69 -21.23
N GLY A 65 -14.94 -2.00 -20.09
CA GLY A 65 -14.08 -0.83 -19.95
C GLY A 65 -12.78 -1.07 -19.17
N PHE A 66 -12.63 -2.22 -18.53
CA PHE A 66 -11.38 -2.68 -17.90
C PHE A 66 -10.54 -3.51 -18.89
N VAL A 67 -10.31 -2.96 -20.03
CA VAL A 67 -9.10 -3.31 -20.76
C VAL A 67 -8.00 -2.67 -19.91
N PHE A 68 -7.06 -3.45 -19.44
CA PHE A 68 -5.72 -2.98 -19.08
C PHE A 68 -5.16 -2.32 -20.35
N GLY A 69 -5.74 -1.19 -20.72
CA GLY A 69 -5.34 -0.41 -21.88
C GLY A 69 -4.11 0.37 -21.50
N GLU A 70 -3.21 0.39 -22.43
CA GLU A 70 -1.94 1.11 -22.47
C GLU A 70 -1.94 2.55 -21.89
N SER A 71 -3.10 3.11 -21.53
CA SER A 71 -3.21 4.49 -21.03
C SER A 71 -2.97 4.65 -19.51
N PHE A 72 -2.79 3.57 -18.74
CA PHE A 72 -2.52 3.70 -17.30
C PHE A 72 -1.04 4.00 -17.00
N PHE A 73 -0.15 3.81 -17.97
CA PHE A 73 1.29 4.01 -17.79
C PHE A 73 1.84 5.22 -18.54
N GLU A 74 1.07 5.87 -19.42
CA GLU A 74 1.59 6.98 -20.23
C GLU A 74 1.66 8.34 -19.51
N ASP A 75 0.89 8.55 -18.44
CA ASP A 75 0.85 9.86 -17.75
C ASP A 75 1.50 9.88 -16.35
N ASP A 76 1.94 8.74 -15.81
CA ASP A 76 2.42 8.65 -14.42
C ASP A 76 3.92 8.92 -14.24
N GLU A 77 4.71 9.02 -15.30
CA GLU A 77 6.13 9.44 -15.17
C GLU A 77 6.25 10.87 -14.63
N ASP A 78 5.30 11.74 -14.90
CA ASP A 78 5.26 13.10 -14.38
C ASP A 78 4.88 13.18 -12.89
N PHE A 79 4.21 12.17 -12.35
CA PHE A 79 3.74 12.18 -10.96
C PHE A 79 4.90 12.10 -9.95
N LEU A 80 5.90 11.26 -10.21
CA LEU A 80 7.07 11.11 -9.34
C LEU A 80 8.22 12.05 -9.72
N ILE A 81 8.28 12.49 -10.99
CA ILE A 81 9.38 13.34 -11.52
C ILE A 81 9.04 14.83 -11.37
N GLY A 82 7.78 15.21 -11.39
CA GLY A 82 7.32 16.58 -11.13
C GLY A 82 7.48 16.95 -9.65
N GLY A 83 8.41 17.83 -9.30
CA GLY A 83 8.80 18.21 -7.93
C GLY A 83 7.71 18.72 -6.99
N ASP A 84 6.45 18.72 -7.40
CA ASP A 84 5.32 19.31 -6.64
C ASP A 84 4.71 18.36 -5.58
N TRP A 85 4.91 17.04 -5.72
CA TRP A 85 4.38 16.08 -4.74
C TRP A 85 4.93 16.27 -3.32
N LYS A 86 6.18 16.80 -3.20
CA LYS A 86 6.82 17.07 -1.90
C LYS A 86 6.13 18.17 -1.10
N GLN A 87 5.33 18.99 -1.76
CA GLN A 87 4.53 20.05 -1.12
C GLN A 87 3.15 19.53 -0.70
N ARG A 88 2.74 18.36 -1.17
CA ARG A 88 1.45 17.77 -0.82
C ARG A 88 1.42 17.33 0.64
N LYS A 89 0.25 17.46 1.23
CA LYS A 89 0.02 17.04 2.61
C LYS A 89 0.23 15.54 2.77
N GLY A 90 1.13 15.15 3.69
CA GLY A 90 1.53 13.77 3.92
C GLY A 90 2.81 13.35 3.20
N ALA A 91 3.41 14.21 2.36
CA ALA A 91 4.68 13.93 1.70
C ALA A 91 5.81 13.65 2.68
N ASP A 92 5.82 14.33 3.82
CA ASP A 92 6.77 14.10 4.89
C ASP A 92 6.65 12.70 5.51
N ILE A 93 5.45 12.13 5.55
CA ILE A 93 5.20 10.73 5.96
C ILE A 93 5.89 9.78 4.99
N PHE A 94 5.68 9.97 3.69
CA PHE A 94 6.30 9.14 2.65
C PHE A 94 7.83 9.19 2.73
N ILE A 95 8.41 10.40 2.81
CA ILE A 95 9.87 10.59 2.92
C ILE A 95 10.45 9.91 4.17
N GLN A 96 9.74 9.99 5.31
CA GLN A 96 10.19 9.33 6.53
C GLN A 96 10.11 7.80 6.42
N LEU A 97 9.06 7.25 5.80
CA LEU A 97 8.91 5.82 5.55
C LEU A 97 9.99 5.30 4.58
N GLU A 98 10.25 6.03 3.50
CA GLU A 98 11.31 5.71 2.55
C GLU A 98 12.68 5.62 3.25
N LYS A 99 12.99 6.60 4.09
CA LYS A 99 14.23 6.60 4.88
C LYS A 99 14.33 5.36 5.77
N ILE A 100 13.27 5.02 6.52
CA ILE A 100 13.23 3.83 7.38
C ILE A 100 13.41 2.56 6.53
N ALA A 101 12.77 2.47 5.38
CA ALA A 101 12.89 1.32 4.48
C ALA A 101 14.32 1.16 3.94
N CYS A 102 14.97 2.25 3.52
CA CYS A 102 16.37 2.23 3.10
C CYS A 102 17.31 1.78 4.23
N GLU A 103 17.14 2.32 5.42
CA GLU A 103 17.96 1.94 6.59
C GLU A 103 17.73 0.47 6.97
N TRP A 104 16.48 -0.03 6.92
CA TRP A 104 16.18 -1.43 7.15
C TRP A 104 16.84 -2.35 6.11
N ASN A 105 16.81 -2.00 4.83
CA ASN A 105 17.45 -2.78 3.77
C ASN A 105 18.96 -2.96 4.02
N VAL A 106 19.64 -1.92 4.54
CA VAL A 106 21.05 -2.01 4.92
C VAL A 106 21.24 -3.00 6.07
N ILE A 107 20.41 -2.94 7.12
CA ILE A 107 20.47 -3.87 8.25
C ILE A 107 20.16 -5.29 7.81
N PHE A 108 19.14 -5.47 6.95
CA PHE A 108 18.78 -6.77 6.40
C PHE A 108 19.95 -7.42 5.67
N ALA A 109 20.64 -6.65 4.81
CA ALA A 109 21.75 -7.16 4.01
C ALA A 109 23.03 -7.43 4.84
N SER A 110 23.31 -6.63 5.87
CA SER A 110 24.61 -6.65 6.57
C SER A 110 24.59 -7.26 7.97
N GLU A 111 23.46 -7.24 8.66
CA GLU A 111 23.42 -7.59 10.07
C GLU A 111 22.42 -8.71 10.40
N LEU A 112 21.46 -8.99 9.51
CA LEU A 112 20.45 -9.99 9.80
C LEU A 112 21.03 -11.41 9.66
N ARG A 113 20.78 -12.24 10.68
CA ARG A 113 21.21 -13.65 10.64
C ARG A 113 20.37 -14.45 9.65
N THR A 114 20.97 -15.39 8.96
CA THR A 114 20.29 -16.28 7.98
C THR A 114 19.04 -16.95 8.56
N ALA A 115 19.09 -17.35 9.86
CA ALA A 115 17.95 -17.96 10.54
C ALA A 115 16.72 -17.01 10.67
N ASN A 116 16.90 -15.70 10.54
CA ASN A 116 15.85 -14.69 10.67
C ASN A 116 15.50 -14.01 9.33
N MET A 117 15.99 -14.54 8.20
CA MET A 117 15.76 -13.95 6.86
C MET A 117 14.29 -13.86 6.51
N LYS A 118 13.49 -14.86 6.89
CA LYS A 118 12.04 -14.86 6.62
C LYS A 118 11.35 -13.68 7.29
N GLU A 119 11.67 -13.41 8.56
CA GLU A 119 11.12 -12.29 9.31
C GLU A 119 11.59 -10.94 8.73
N GLY A 120 12.86 -10.88 8.35
CA GLY A 120 13.41 -9.68 7.72
C GLY A 120 12.77 -9.36 6.37
N LEU A 121 12.54 -10.37 5.53
CA LEU A 121 11.81 -10.23 4.25
C LEU A 121 10.36 -9.78 4.49
N SER A 122 9.69 -10.32 5.53
CA SER A 122 8.34 -9.87 5.90
C SER A 122 8.31 -8.38 6.22
N VAL A 123 9.32 -7.86 6.91
CA VAL A 123 9.44 -6.41 7.19
C VAL A 123 9.62 -5.62 5.88
N ILE A 124 10.47 -6.09 4.94
CA ILE A 124 10.65 -5.43 3.64
C ILE A 124 9.33 -5.37 2.87
N CYS A 125 8.60 -6.48 2.79
CA CYS A 125 7.31 -6.54 2.09
C CYS A 125 6.28 -5.58 2.73
N LEU A 126 6.21 -5.51 4.06
CA LEU A 126 5.32 -4.59 4.76
C LEU A 126 5.69 -3.13 4.53
N MET A 127 6.99 -2.79 4.51
CA MET A 127 7.46 -1.44 4.19
C MET A 127 7.11 -1.05 2.74
N GLY A 128 7.32 -1.95 1.78
CA GLY A 128 6.95 -1.73 0.38
C GLY A 128 5.45 -1.48 0.21
N LYS A 129 4.61 -2.33 0.83
CA LYS A 129 3.16 -2.16 0.86
C LYS A 129 2.74 -0.80 1.45
N GLN A 130 3.39 -0.39 2.52
CA GLN A 130 3.10 0.88 3.19
C GLN A 130 3.51 2.08 2.35
N LEU A 131 4.67 2.03 1.69
CA LEU A 131 5.14 3.08 0.77
C LEU A 131 4.17 3.23 -0.42
N SER A 132 3.74 2.12 -1.03
CA SER A 132 2.75 2.15 -2.10
C SER A 132 1.47 2.85 -1.67
N ARG A 133 0.91 2.50 -0.51
CA ARG A 133 -0.31 3.15 -0.01
C ARG A 133 -0.14 4.62 0.34
N CYS A 134 1.03 5.01 0.83
CA CYS A 134 1.32 6.42 1.04
C CYS A 134 1.41 7.17 -0.29
N ALA A 135 1.99 6.57 -1.32
CA ALA A 135 2.02 7.15 -2.66
C ALA A 135 0.60 7.33 -3.23
N ASP A 136 -0.25 6.29 -3.13
CA ASP A 136 -1.66 6.36 -3.53
C ASP A 136 -2.39 7.49 -2.79
N MET A 137 -2.20 7.59 -1.47
CA MET A 137 -2.79 8.65 -0.66
C MET A 137 -2.33 10.05 -1.08
N LEU A 138 -1.07 10.21 -1.48
CA LEU A 138 -0.51 11.47 -1.98
C LEU A 138 -1.04 11.82 -3.37
N GLY A 139 -1.31 10.82 -4.21
CA GLY A 139 -1.85 10.98 -5.56
C GLY A 139 -3.28 11.49 -5.59
N ILE A 140 -4.05 11.27 -4.53
CA ILE A 140 -5.45 11.67 -4.49
C ILE A 140 -5.59 13.17 -4.22
N ASP A 141 -6.30 13.86 -5.10
CA ASP A 141 -6.76 15.22 -4.85
C ASP A 141 -7.85 15.22 -3.77
N THR A 142 -7.69 16.09 -2.77
CA THR A 142 -8.57 16.15 -1.58
C THR A 142 -9.98 16.62 -1.88
N ASP A 143 -10.17 17.43 -2.88
CA ASP A 143 -11.47 18.05 -3.14
C ASP A 143 -12.47 17.06 -3.74
N ASP A 144 -11.99 16.16 -4.59
CA ASP A 144 -12.84 15.22 -5.31
C ASP A 144 -13.03 13.86 -4.62
N MET A 145 -12.02 13.34 -3.90
CA MET A 145 -12.02 11.97 -3.38
C MET A 145 -11.62 11.87 -1.88
N ARG A 146 -12.05 12.83 -1.09
CA ARG A 146 -11.77 12.86 0.36
C ARG A 146 -12.07 11.55 1.11
N PRO A 147 -13.23 10.87 0.90
CA PRO A 147 -13.50 9.60 1.58
C PRO A 147 -12.51 8.49 1.23
N LEU A 148 -12.02 8.42 -0.01
CA LEU A 148 -10.97 7.49 -0.42
C LEU A 148 -9.66 7.80 0.31
N LYS A 149 -9.24 9.07 0.34
CA LYS A 149 -8.01 9.49 1.03
C LYS A 149 -8.05 9.14 2.53
N ILE A 150 -9.19 9.34 3.20
CA ILE A 150 -9.39 8.94 4.59
C ILE A 150 -9.26 7.41 4.74
N SER A 151 -9.86 6.65 3.83
CA SER A 151 -9.78 5.18 3.87
C SER A 151 -8.35 4.68 3.69
N LEU A 152 -7.59 5.25 2.76
CA LEU A 152 -6.17 4.92 2.57
C LEU A 152 -5.32 5.30 3.79
N ALA A 153 -5.54 6.49 4.39
CA ALA A 153 -4.85 6.90 5.60
C ALA A 153 -5.12 5.95 6.78
N LYS A 154 -6.37 5.47 6.94
CA LYS A 154 -6.70 4.43 7.93
C LYS A 154 -5.97 3.11 7.67
N ARG A 155 -5.78 2.76 6.39
CA ARG A 155 -5.00 1.58 6.01
C ARG A 155 -3.51 1.74 6.32
N VAL A 156 -2.95 2.91 6.08
CA VAL A 156 -1.58 3.24 6.50
C VAL A 156 -1.41 3.03 8.01
N LEU A 157 -2.37 3.46 8.85
CA LEU A 157 -2.35 3.19 10.30
C LEU A 157 -2.35 1.70 10.64
N ALA A 158 -3.17 0.90 9.93
CA ALA A 158 -3.22 -0.55 10.15
C ALA A 158 -1.89 -1.21 9.79
N ASP A 159 -1.30 -0.83 8.66
CA ASP A 159 -0.02 -1.33 8.19
C ASP A 159 1.15 -0.94 9.12
N ILE A 160 1.14 0.27 9.70
CA ILE A 160 2.11 0.66 10.73
C ILE A 160 2.07 -0.30 11.92
N ASN A 161 0.88 -0.66 12.40
CA ASN A 161 0.74 -1.58 13.52
C ASN A 161 1.26 -2.98 13.18
N GLU A 162 0.99 -3.46 11.96
CA GLU A 162 1.51 -4.74 11.46
C GLU A 162 3.03 -4.73 11.35
N LEU A 163 3.60 -3.65 10.79
CA LEU A 163 5.04 -3.45 10.65
C LEU A 163 5.75 -3.39 12.02
N VAL A 164 5.18 -2.68 12.99
CA VAL A 164 5.69 -2.65 14.37
C VAL A 164 5.68 -4.04 14.99
N GLY A 165 4.64 -4.83 14.74
CA GLY A 165 4.57 -6.24 15.18
C GLY A 165 5.69 -7.08 14.56
N ALA A 166 5.93 -6.96 13.26
CA ALA A 166 6.99 -7.67 12.55
C ALA A 166 8.39 -7.27 13.06
N LEU A 167 8.64 -5.98 13.27
CA LEU A 167 9.91 -5.48 13.85
C LEU A 167 10.14 -6.03 15.25
N ARG A 168 9.11 -6.08 16.10
CA ARG A 168 9.21 -6.69 17.44
C ARG A 168 9.57 -8.17 17.38
N ASN A 169 9.02 -8.90 16.40
CA ASN A 169 9.37 -10.31 16.20
C ASN A 169 10.84 -10.47 15.84
N VAL A 170 11.39 -9.64 14.94
CA VAL A 170 12.83 -9.65 14.64
C VAL A 170 13.64 -9.31 15.88
N ARG A 171 13.28 -8.27 16.63
CA ARG A 171 13.97 -7.88 17.87
C ARG A 171 14.05 -9.03 18.88
N ASN A 172 12.95 -9.74 19.09
CA ASN A 172 12.90 -10.86 20.05
C ASN A 172 13.81 -12.04 19.62
N LYS A 173 13.96 -12.26 18.29
CA LYS A 173 14.82 -13.31 17.76
C LYS A 173 16.28 -12.89 17.63
N GLN A 174 16.55 -11.59 17.55
CA GLN A 174 17.88 -11.03 17.36
C GLN A 174 18.10 -9.79 18.26
N PRO A 175 18.37 -9.99 19.57
CA PRO A 175 18.47 -8.91 20.55
C PRO A 175 19.57 -7.87 20.28
N ASN A 176 20.63 -8.23 19.55
CA ASN A 176 21.68 -7.27 19.18
C ASN A 176 21.19 -6.13 18.26
N LEU A 177 20.01 -6.27 17.63
CA LEU A 177 19.36 -5.22 16.85
C LEU A 177 18.37 -4.38 17.67
N GLU A 178 18.21 -4.64 18.96
CA GLU A 178 17.17 -4.03 19.79
C GLU A 178 17.17 -2.50 19.71
N GLN A 179 18.33 -1.87 19.88
CA GLN A 179 18.43 -0.41 19.87
C GLN A 179 18.01 0.19 18.52
N LYS A 180 18.43 -0.41 17.40
CA LYS A 180 18.08 0.04 16.06
C LYS A 180 16.58 -0.13 15.80
N ILE A 181 16.04 -1.31 16.16
CA ILE A 181 14.61 -1.61 15.97
C ILE A 181 13.74 -0.70 16.84
N ASN A 182 14.13 -0.42 18.07
CA ASN A 182 13.40 0.53 18.91
C ASN A 182 13.40 1.95 18.31
N GLY A 183 14.50 2.36 17.66
CA GLY A 183 14.55 3.60 16.87
C GLY A 183 13.51 3.62 15.74
N PHE A 184 13.43 2.56 14.93
CA PHE A 184 12.41 2.45 13.88
C PHE A 184 10.98 2.48 14.42
N ILE A 185 10.72 1.76 15.51
CA ILE A 185 9.41 1.77 16.16
C ILE A 185 9.04 3.18 16.62
N GLY A 186 10.00 3.94 17.19
CA GLY A 186 9.79 5.33 17.59
C GLY A 186 9.43 6.23 16.40
N HIS A 187 10.15 6.09 15.27
CA HIS A 187 9.82 6.83 14.04
C HIS A 187 8.45 6.44 13.48
N LEU A 188 8.10 5.15 13.47
CA LEU A 188 6.79 4.69 13.03
C LEU A 188 5.64 5.20 13.92
N GLN A 189 5.87 5.35 15.22
CA GLN A 189 4.90 5.96 16.13
C GLN A 189 4.65 7.44 15.80
N ASN A 190 5.71 8.20 15.51
CA ASN A 190 5.58 9.60 15.07
C ASN A 190 4.80 9.68 13.72
N ILE A 191 5.13 8.81 12.76
CA ILE A 191 4.38 8.73 11.49
C ILE A 191 2.90 8.41 11.75
N ARG A 192 2.61 7.51 12.69
CA ARG A 192 1.25 7.16 13.09
C ARG A 192 0.48 8.38 13.60
N GLU A 193 1.06 9.18 14.48
CA GLU A 193 0.45 10.41 15.00
C GLU A 193 0.15 11.40 13.87
N LYS A 194 1.12 11.67 13.00
CA LYS A 194 0.91 12.54 11.84
C LYS A 194 -0.20 12.04 10.90
N THR A 195 -0.31 10.72 10.72
CA THR A 195 -1.37 10.13 9.90
C THR A 195 -2.75 10.33 10.54
N ILE A 196 -2.84 10.27 11.87
CA ILE A 196 -4.08 10.58 12.61
C ILE A 196 -4.46 12.05 12.42
N ASP A 197 -3.50 12.97 12.54
CA ASP A 197 -3.74 14.39 12.33
C ASP A 197 -4.31 14.67 10.92
N ILE A 198 -3.74 14.01 9.89
CA ILE A 198 -4.26 14.10 8.51
C ILE A 198 -5.72 13.62 8.43
N ILE A 199 -6.04 12.48 9.06
CA ILE A 199 -7.42 11.95 9.06
C ILE A 199 -8.37 12.92 9.72
N ASP A 200 -8.00 13.48 10.87
CA ASP A 200 -8.85 14.39 11.63
C ASP A 200 -9.07 15.71 10.89
N GLU A 201 -8.05 16.24 10.24
CA GLU A 201 -8.19 17.42 9.41
C GLU A 201 -9.09 17.16 8.18
N LEU A 202 -8.91 16.00 7.49
CA LEU A 202 -9.76 15.64 6.36
C LEU A 202 -11.24 15.47 6.75
N LYS A 203 -11.51 14.99 7.98
CA LYS A 203 -12.88 14.88 8.49
C LYS A 203 -13.50 16.23 8.89
N ASN A 204 -12.67 17.16 9.38
CA ASN A 204 -13.13 18.46 9.87
C ASN A 204 -13.15 19.53 8.76
N ALA A 205 -12.53 19.31 7.62
CA ALA A 205 -12.62 20.19 6.46
C ALA A 205 -14.07 20.17 5.92
N LYS A 206 -14.73 21.33 5.97
CA LYS A 206 -16.11 21.56 5.49
C LYS A 206 -16.15 21.69 3.97
#